data_765272b5cefa65fc89cb7c5a0cf7c758
#
_entry.id   765272b5cefa65fc89cb7c5a0cf7c758
#
_cell.length_a   1.000
_cell.length_b   1.000
_cell.length_c   1.000
_cell.angle_alpha   90.00
_cell.angle_beta   90.00
_cell.angle_gamma   90.00
#
_symmetry.space_group_name_H-M   'P 1'
#
loop_
_entity.id
_entity.type
_entity.pdbx_description
1 polymer ?
#
loop_
_entity_poly.entity_id
_entity_poly.type
_entity_poly.pdbx_seq_one_letter_code
_entity_poly.pdbx_strand_id
1 'polypeptide(L)'
;MEFGVRFGTSIRQIATLAEQEVHGFDSFEGLPESWHNEPEGSYSTKGEIPSVTENVILHDGWFEETLPRFIENHPEPVRFLNIDYDIYSSTKTVLDLLAKQIISGTVIVFDEYIVNENWREDEFKAFQESVLTYGWKYEYLYFSFFTKQVVVRIH
;
A
#
# COMPACT_ATOMS: atom_id res chain seq x y z
N MET A 1 -6.86 0.85 -4.75
CA MET A 1 -5.70 1.75 -4.59
C MET A 1 -4.44 0.91 -4.53
N GLU A 2 -3.31 1.45 -4.99
CA GLU A 2 -1.97 0.88 -4.83
C GLU A 2 -1.04 1.93 -4.23
N PHE A 3 -0.20 1.50 -3.33
CA PHE A 3 0.84 2.28 -2.67
C PHE A 3 2.19 1.65 -2.97
N GLY A 4 3.10 2.42 -3.59
CA GLY A 4 4.32 1.91 -4.19
C GLY A 4 4.10 1.47 -5.64
N VAL A 5 3.99 2.42 -6.55
CA VAL A 5 3.69 2.15 -7.97
C VAL A 5 4.96 1.87 -8.78
N ARG A 6 6.04 2.58 -8.48
CA ARG A 6 7.33 2.47 -9.15
C ARG A 6 7.21 2.52 -10.68
N PHE A 7 7.41 1.41 -11.38
CA PHE A 7 7.28 1.32 -12.84
C PHE A 7 5.85 0.99 -13.32
N GLY A 8 4.88 0.89 -12.43
CA GLY A 8 3.47 0.68 -12.73
C GLY A 8 3.11 -0.71 -13.21
N THR A 9 3.89 -1.74 -12.87
CA THR A 9 3.63 -3.12 -13.34
C THR A 9 2.37 -3.69 -12.72
N SER A 10 2.25 -3.64 -11.41
CA SER A 10 1.12 -4.16 -10.63
C SER A 10 -0.14 -3.33 -10.83
N ILE A 11 -0.04 -1.99 -10.80
CA ILE A 11 -1.21 -1.13 -10.98
C ILE A 11 -1.88 -1.30 -12.34
N ARG A 12 -1.10 -1.53 -13.41
CA ARG A 12 -1.68 -1.85 -14.73
C ARG A 12 -2.45 -3.15 -14.73
N GLN A 13 -1.98 -4.18 -13.99
CA GLN A 13 -2.70 -5.44 -13.83
C GLN A 13 -3.98 -5.24 -13.02
N ILE A 14 -3.90 -4.54 -11.88
CA ILE A 14 -5.07 -4.20 -11.06
C ILE A 14 -6.11 -3.45 -11.91
N ALA A 15 -5.67 -2.49 -12.71
CA ALA A 15 -6.53 -1.68 -13.55
C ALA A 15 -7.29 -2.50 -14.63
N THR A 16 -6.69 -3.61 -15.13
CA THR A 16 -7.39 -4.50 -16.07
C THR A 16 -8.54 -5.27 -15.43
N LEU A 17 -8.53 -5.43 -14.13
CA LEU A 17 -9.54 -6.14 -13.35
C LEU A 17 -10.58 -5.21 -12.73
N ALA A 18 -10.31 -3.90 -12.74
CA ALA A 18 -11.18 -2.90 -12.15
C ALA A 18 -12.09 -2.26 -13.22
N GLU A 19 -13.38 -2.15 -12.91
CA GLU A 19 -14.36 -1.43 -13.74
C GLU A 19 -14.38 0.08 -13.46
N GLN A 20 -13.69 0.51 -12.39
CA GLN A 20 -13.62 1.89 -11.91
C GLN A 20 -12.19 2.43 -11.96
N GLU A 21 -12.05 3.71 -11.64
CA GLU A 21 -10.74 4.33 -11.48
C GLU A 21 -9.91 3.65 -10.39
N VAL A 22 -8.62 3.47 -10.69
CA VAL A 22 -7.62 2.93 -9.78
C VAL A 22 -6.62 4.02 -9.44
N HIS A 23 -6.44 4.29 -8.16
CA HIS A 23 -5.52 5.33 -7.71
C HIS A 23 -4.20 4.70 -7.25
N GLY A 24 -3.09 5.20 -7.79
CA GLY A 24 -1.73 4.83 -7.42
C GLY A 24 -1.02 5.98 -6.73
N PHE A 25 -0.33 5.69 -5.63
CA PHE A 25 0.41 6.67 -4.83
C PHE A 25 1.89 6.28 -4.79
N ASP A 26 2.77 7.22 -5.13
CA ASP A 26 4.21 7.03 -5.09
C ASP A 26 4.91 8.38 -5.13
N SER A 27 6.04 8.52 -4.45
CA SER A 27 6.90 9.71 -4.58
C SER A 27 7.81 9.65 -5.80
N PHE A 28 8.01 8.43 -6.35
CA PHE A 28 8.99 8.14 -7.41
C PHE A 28 10.45 8.46 -7.02
N GLU A 29 10.67 8.83 -5.75
CA GLU A 29 11.98 9.13 -5.18
C GLU A 29 12.61 7.92 -4.46
N GLY A 30 11.84 6.84 -4.28
CA GLY A 30 12.24 5.61 -3.61
C GLY A 30 11.94 5.61 -2.11
N LEU A 31 12.66 4.78 -1.35
CA LEU A 31 12.42 4.62 0.08
C LEU A 31 12.71 5.93 0.84
N PRO A 32 11.83 6.39 1.75
CA PRO A 32 12.06 7.59 2.56
C PRO A 32 13.12 7.40 3.65
N GLU A 33 13.48 6.16 3.96
CA GLU A 33 14.49 5.77 4.94
C GLU A 33 15.13 4.43 4.55
N SER A 34 16.25 4.09 5.19
CA SER A 34 16.90 2.79 4.94
C SER A 34 16.05 1.63 5.46
N TRP A 35 15.94 0.57 4.67
CA TRP A 35 15.23 -0.66 5.00
C TRP A 35 16.13 -1.88 4.82
N HIS A 36 16.43 -2.62 5.90
CA HIS A 36 17.37 -3.73 5.89
C HIS A 36 18.73 -3.36 5.25
N ASN A 37 19.06 -3.95 4.08
CA ASN A 37 20.27 -3.66 3.32
C ASN A 37 20.04 -2.62 2.21
N GLU A 38 18.83 -2.10 2.08
CA GLU A 38 18.47 -1.08 1.10
C GLU A 38 18.61 0.31 1.71
N PRO A 39 19.48 1.17 1.19
CA PRO A 39 19.59 2.55 1.68
C PRO A 39 18.38 3.39 1.30
N GLU A 40 18.22 4.52 1.98
CA GLU A 40 17.31 5.59 1.58
C GLU A 40 17.45 5.91 0.08
N GLY A 41 16.35 6.13 -0.62
CA GLY A 41 16.30 6.34 -2.07
C GLY A 41 16.39 5.08 -2.92
N SER A 42 16.53 3.88 -2.32
CA SER A 42 16.39 2.62 -3.06
C SER A 42 15.03 2.54 -3.73
N TYR A 43 14.97 1.84 -4.88
CA TYR A 43 13.78 1.69 -5.72
C TYR A 43 13.29 2.97 -6.41
N SER A 44 14.00 4.09 -6.29
CA SER A 44 13.69 5.33 -7.02
C SER A 44 13.63 5.11 -8.53
N THR A 45 12.65 5.72 -9.18
CA THR A 45 12.60 5.88 -10.64
C THR A 45 13.28 7.17 -11.10
N LYS A 46 13.93 7.91 -10.17
CA LYS A 46 14.52 9.24 -10.40
C LYS A 46 13.49 10.28 -10.85
N GLY A 47 12.29 10.17 -10.30
CA GLY A 47 11.16 11.05 -10.64
C GLY A 47 10.49 10.72 -11.97
N GLU A 48 10.85 9.61 -12.63
CA GLU A 48 10.14 9.19 -13.84
C GLU A 48 8.79 8.54 -13.48
N ILE A 49 7.72 9.21 -13.87
CA ILE A 49 6.35 8.73 -13.68
C ILE A 49 6.00 7.75 -14.81
N PRO A 50 5.55 6.53 -14.52
CA PRO A 50 5.27 5.53 -15.54
C PRO A 50 4.02 5.88 -16.36
N SER A 51 4.02 5.45 -17.62
CA SER A 51 2.80 5.45 -18.44
C SER A 51 1.83 4.37 -17.92
N VAL A 52 0.58 4.74 -17.72
CA VAL A 52 -0.50 3.88 -17.18
C VAL A 52 -1.73 3.90 -18.10
N THR A 53 -2.70 3.03 -17.82
CA THR A 53 -3.97 2.94 -18.55
C THR A 53 -4.89 4.11 -18.18
N GLU A 54 -5.90 4.41 -19.04
CA GLU A 54 -6.79 5.56 -18.88
C GLU A 54 -7.58 5.58 -17.58
N ASN A 55 -7.84 4.40 -16.99
CA ASN A 55 -8.54 4.27 -15.71
C ASN A 55 -7.61 4.31 -14.49
N VAL A 56 -6.32 4.66 -14.65
CA VAL A 56 -5.37 4.84 -13.54
C VAL A 56 -5.06 6.31 -13.34
N ILE A 57 -5.17 6.77 -12.10
CA ILE A 57 -4.78 8.12 -11.68
C ILE A 57 -3.60 7.99 -10.73
N LEU A 58 -2.47 8.60 -11.09
CA LEU A 58 -1.28 8.62 -10.26
C LEU A 58 -1.23 9.89 -9.41
N HIS A 59 -0.90 9.71 -8.13
CA HIS A 59 -0.68 10.76 -7.16
C HIS A 59 0.81 10.79 -6.82
N ASP A 60 1.52 11.75 -7.41
CA ASP A 60 2.94 11.98 -7.22
C ASP A 60 3.21 12.74 -5.93
N GLY A 61 4.01 12.16 -5.05
CA GLY A 61 4.41 12.71 -3.75
C GLY A 61 4.33 11.69 -2.60
N TRP A 62 4.80 12.12 -1.45
CA TRP A 62 4.77 11.31 -0.23
C TRP A 62 3.35 11.06 0.27
N PHE A 63 3.10 9.92 0.89
CA PHE A 63 1.75 9.51 1.32
C PHE A 63 1.13 10.49 2.32
N GLU A 64 1.91 11.04 3.23
CA GLU A 64 1.47 12.04 4.20
C GLU A 64 1.04 13.37 3.56
N GLU A 65 1.46 13.65 2.34
CA GLU A 65 1.10 14.85 1.59
C GLU A 65 -0.07 14.62 0.64
N THR A 66 -0.08 13.47 -0.04
CA THR A 66 -1.06 13.16 -1.10
C THR A 66 -2.36 12.59 -0.56
N LEU A 67 -2.30 11.67 0.41
CA LEU A 67 -3.49 11.01 0.95
C LEU A 67 -4.48 11.94 1.64
N PRO A 68 -4.10 12.91 2.48
CA PRO A 68 -5.08 13.79 3.11
C PRO A 68 -5.95 14.52 2.10
N ARG A 69 -5.35 15.04 1.02
CA ARG A 69 -6.08 15.74 -0.07
C ARG A 69 -6.97 14.77 -0.86
N PHE A 70 -6.49 13.55 -1.06
CA PHE A 70 -7.27 12.52 -1.73
C PHE A 70 -8.53 12.17 -0.91
N ILE A 71 -8.38 11.90 0.38
CA ILE A 71 -9.46 11.51 1.29
C ILE A 71 -10.55 12.58 1.39
N GLU A 72 -10.17 13.87 1.38
CA GLU A 72 -11.14 14.97 1.37
C GLU A 72 -12.09 14.94 0.17
N ASN A 73 -11.60 14.48 -0.98
CA ASN A 73 -12.37 14.41 -2.23
C ASN A 73 -12.99 13.03 -2.49
N HIS A 74 -12.52 12.00 -1.79
CA HIS A 74 -12.95 10.60 -1.95
C HIS A 74 -13.26 10.00 -0.58
N PRO A 75 -14.39 10.37 0.05
CA PRO A 75 -14.76 9.90 1.39
C PRO A 75 -15.29 8.47 1.41
N GLU A 76 -15.43 7.82 0.27
CA GLU A 76 -16.02 6.49 0.13
C GLU A 76 -15.14 5.42 0.77
N PRO A 77 -15.75 4.32 1.25
CA PRO A 77 -14.99 3.18 1.75
C PRO A 77 -14.07 2.57 0.70
N VAL A 78 -12.87 2.21 1.13
CA VAL A 78 -11.91 1.51 0.30
C VAL A 78 -12.29 0.04 0.17
N ARG A 79 -12.26 -0.51 -1.04
CA ARG A 79 -12.54 -1.92 -1.30
C ARG A 79 -11.27 -2.77 -1.40
N PHE A 80 -10.20 -2.19 -1.95
CA PHE A 80 -8.97 -2.91 -2.20
C PHE A 80 -7.77 -2.00 -2.01
N LEU A 81 -6.77 -2.48 -1.27
CA LEU A 81 -5.46 -1.86 -1.08
C LEU A 81 -4.38 -2.86 -1.50
N ASN A 82 -3.45 -2.43 -2.35
CA ASN A 82 -2.18 -3.08 -2.60
C ASN A 82 -1.08 -2.25 -1.93
N ILE A 83 -0.40 -2.83 -0.97
CA ILE A 83 0.66 -2.21 -0.18
C ILE A 83 1.98 -2.83 -0.65
N ASP A 84 2.84 -2.05 -1.31
CA ASP A 84 4.06 -2.49 -1.98
C ASP A 84 5.17 -1.42 -1.81
N TYR A 85 5.54 -1.16 -0.54
CA TYR A 85 6.58 -0.20 -0.17
C TYR A 85 7.35 -0.57 1.12
N ASP A 86 7.18 -1.79 1.60
CA ASP A 86 8.04 -2.56 2.49
C ASP A 86 8.16 -2.06 3.95
N ILE A 87 8.20 -0.76 4.21
CA ILE A 87 8.63 -0.21 5.50
C ILE A 87 7.46 0.06 6.46
N TYR A 88 7.78 -0.09 7.77
CA TYR A 88 6.82 0.14 8.86
C TYR A 88 6.20 1.55 8.84
N SER A 89 7.04 2.60 8.71
CA SER A 89 6.58 4.00 8.81
C SER A 89 5.55 4.34 7.74
N SER A 90 5.81 3.96 6.49
CA SER A 90 4.89 4.20 5.36
C SER A 90 3.61 3.37 5.50
N THR A 91 3.71 2.09 5.89
CA THR A 91 2.55 1.23 6.15
C THR A 91 1.67 1.82 7.24
N LYS A 92 2.27 2.25 8.34
CA LYS A 92 1.54 2.86 9.45
C LYS A 92 0.84 4.15 9.04
N THR A 93 1.52 5.01 8.29
CA THR A 93 0.96 6.26 7.74
C THR A 93 -0.28 5.99 6.88
N VAL A 94 -0.19 5.07 5.93
CA VAL A 94 -1.32 4.74 5.03
C VAL A 94 -2.49 4.16 5.82
N LEU A 95 -2.24 3.18 6.70
CA LEU A 95 -3.31 2.55 7.49
C LEU A 95 -3.99 3.52 8.45
N ASP A 96 -3.23 4.45 9.05
CA ASP A 96 -3.78 5.46 9.95
C ASP A 96 -4.62 6.50 9.21
N LEU A 97 -4.15 6.99 8.09
CA LEU A 97 -4.89 7.97 7.28
C LEU A 97 -6.18 7.38 6.70
N LEU A 98 -6.14 6.12 6.25
CA LEU A 98 -7.29 5.43 5.67
C LEU A 98 -8.18 4.71 6.70
N ALA A 99 -7.88 4.80 8.00
CA ALA A 99 -8.53 4.00 9.03
C ALA A 99 -10.07 4.07 9.03
N LYS A 100 -10.64 5.23 8.71
CA LYS A 100 -12.09 5.43 8.61
C LYS A 100 -12.72 4.86 7.34
N GLN A 101 -11.93 4.67 6.30
CA GLN A 101 -12.36 4.15 5.01
C GLN A 101 -12.14 2.64 4.89
N ILE A 102 -11.27 2.08 5.75
CA ILE A 102 -11.06 0.64 5.88
C ILE A 102 -12.19 0.07 6.75
N ILE A 103 -13.12 -0.61 6.10
CA ILE A 103 -14.35 -1.15 6.73
C ILE A 103 -14.49 -2.64 6.45
N SER A 104 -15.51 -3.27 7.01
CA SER A 104 -15.87 -4.66 6.71
C SER A 104 -15.99 -4.88 5.18
N GLY A 105 -15.28 -5.87 4.67
CA GLY A 105 -15.18 -6.19 3.26
C GLY A 105 -13.97 -5.60 2.54
N THR A 106 -13.22 -4.67 3.15
CA THR A 106 -11.96 -4.19 2.59
C THR A 106 -10.95 -5.34 2.51
N VAL A 107 -10.33 -5.51 1.35
CA VAL A 107 -9.23 -6.46 1.11
C VAL A 107 -7.92 -5.70 1.03
N ILE A 108 -6.92 -6.17 1.77
CA ILE A 108 -5.57 -5.59 1.79
C ILE A 108 -4.58 -6.67 1.37
N VAL A 109 -3.77 -6.36 0.37
CA VAL A 109 -2.60 -7.15 -0.05
C VAL A 109 -1.37 -6.46 0.50
N PHE A 110 -0.52 -7.21 1.16
CA PHE A 110 0.81 -6.80 1.61
C PHE A 110 1.84 -7.57 0.80
N ASP A 111 2.83 -6.90 0.22
CA ASP A 111 3.81 -7.54 -0.66
C ASP A 111 4.95 -8.23 0.13
N GLU A 112 5.46 -7.60 1.16
CA GLU A 112 6.61 -8.09 1.94
C GLU A 112 6.26 -8.46 3.40
N TYR A 113 5.06 -9.01 3.64
CA TYR A 113 4.49 -9.24 4.98
C TYR A 113 5.18 -10.32 5.80
N ILE A 114 5.78 -11.33 5.15
CA ILE A 114 6.39 -12.51 5.80
C ILE A 114 7.73 -12.87 5.14
N VAL A 115 8.54 -13.66 5.87
CA VAL A 115 9.78 -14.30 5.37
C VAL A 115 11.00 -13.39 5.22
N ASN A 116 10.86 -12.07 5.21
CA ASN A 116 12.01 -11.17 5.24
C ASN A 116 12.75 -11.26 6.57
N GLU A 117 14.01 -10.87 6.58
CA GLU A 117 14.73 -10.66 7.84
C GLU A 117 13.97 -9.61 8.65
N ASN A 118 13.66 -9.94 9.92
CA ASN A 118 12.91 -9.06 10.82
C ASN A 118 11.50 -8.63 10.35
N TRP A 119 10.85 -9.36 9.44
CA TRP A 119 9.51 -9.05 8.89
C TRP A 119 8.46 -8.64 9.94
N ARG A 120 8.65 -9.06 11.21
CA ARG A 120 7.75 -8.70 12.30
C ARG A 120 7.83 -7.25 12.72
N GLU A 121 8.85 -6.52 12.28
CA GLU A 121 9.06 -5.10 12.59
C GLU A 121 8.57 -4.17 11.47
N ASP A 122 8.20 -4.71 10.31
CA ASP A 122 7.78 -3.99 9.10
C ASP A 122 6.25 -3.95 8.94
N GLU A 123 5.71 -4.25 7.78
CA GLU A 123 4.27 -4.24 7.45
C GLU A 123 3.43 -5.03 8.45
N PHE A 124 3.92 -6.19 8.90
CA PHE A 124 3.23 -7.01 9.90
C PHE A 124 2.96 -6.21 11.18
N LYS A 125 3.99 -5.56 11.73
CA LYS A 125 3.86 -4.74 12.94
C LYS A 125 2.88 -3.61 12.76
N ALA A 126 3.03 -2.85 11.68
CA ALA A 126 2.16 -1.73 11.37
C ALA A 126 0.69 -2.18 11.29
N PHE A 127 0.42 -3.31 10.63
CA PHE A 127 -0.93 -3.86 10.53
C PHE A 127 -1.47 -4.34 11.88
N GLN A 128 -0.69 -5.09 12.67
CA GLN A 128 -1.14 -5.58 13.98
C GLN A 128 -1.44 -4.41 14.95
N GLU A 129 -0.62 -3.38 14.96
CA GLU A 129 -0.87 -2.17 15.76
C GLU A 129 -2.13 -1.43 15.31
N SER A 130 -2.35 -1.34 13.99
CA SER A 130 -3.57 -0.73 13.44
C SER A 130 -4.82 -1.55 13.77
N VAL A 131 -4.74 -2.88 13.71
CA VAL A 131 -5.81 -3.79 14.16
C VAL A 131 -6.21 -3.50 15.61
N LEU A 132 -5.21 -3.37 16.50
CA LEU A 132 -5.46 -3.06 17.92
C LEU A 132 -6.04 -1.66 18.11
N THR A 133 -5.49 -0.67 17.41
CA THR A 133 -5.86 0.74 17.56
C THR A 133 -7.28 1.01 17.07
N TYR A 134 -7.66 0.43 15.93
CA TYR A 134 -8.95 0.68 15.28
C TYR A 134 -9.99 -0.40 15.54
N GLY A 135 -9.61 -1.45 16.28
CA GLY A 135 -10.52 -2.55 16.64
C GLY A 135 -10.94 -3.40 15.44
N TRP A 136 -10.11 -3.44 14.40
CA TRP A 136 -10.42 -4.25 13.22
C TRP A 136 -10.43 -5.73 13.56
N LYS A 137 -11.36 -6.46 12.92
CA LYS A 137 -11.35 -7.92 12.85
C LYS A 137 -11.00 -8.30 11.43
N TYR A 138 -10.20 -9.34 11.26
CA TYR A 138 -9.79 -9.75 9.93
C TYR A 138 -9.59 -11.26 9.83
N GLU A 139 -9.52 -11.74 8.61
CA GLU A 139 -9.11 -13.11 8.28
C GLU A 139 -8.02 -13.09 7.21
N TYR A 140 -7.14 -14.08 7.24
CA TYR A 140 -6.20 -14.30 6.17
C TYR A 140 -6.90 -15.07 5.04
N LEU A 141 -6.92 -14.47 3.82
CA LEU A 141 -7.45 -15.11 2.62
C LEU A 141 -6.41 -15.92 1.89
N TYR A 142 -5.17 -15.43 1.88
CA TYR A 142 -4.07 -16.03 1.13
C TYR A 142 -2.73 -15.64 1.72
N PHE A 143 -1.73 -16.50 1.53
CA PHE A 143 -0.33 -16.18 1.76
C PHE A 143 0.58 -16.97 0.82
N SER A 144 1.76 -16.45 0.53
CA SER A 144 2.78 -17.09 -0.29
C SER A 144 4.16 -16.94 0.35
N PHE A 145 4.78 -18.05 0.68
CA PHE A 145 6.18 -18.03 1.15
C PHE A 145 7.19 -17.72 0.04
N PHE A 146 6.78 -17.90 -1.21
CA PHE A 146 7.65 -17.64 -2.37
C PHE A 146 7.67 -16.15 -2.72
N THR A 147 6.51 -15.53 -2.80
CA THR A 147 6.36 -14.09 -3.10
C THR A 147 6.23 -13.24 -1.84
N LYS A 148 6.27 -13.84 -0.63
CA LYS A 148 6.18 -13.20 0.69
C LYS A 148 4.87 -12.47 0.98
N GLN A 149 3.94 -12.49 0.03
CA GLN A 149 2.68 -11.78 0.06
C GLN A 149 1.68 -12.40 1.02
N VAL A 150 0.86 -11.53 1.57
CA VAL A 150 -0.29 -11.91 2.39
C VAL A 150 -1.50 -11.08 1.98
N VAL A 151 -2.66 -11.73 1.94
CA VAL A 151 -3.94 -11.08 1.66
C VAL A 151 -4.83 -11.24 2.87
N VAL A 152 -5.37 -10.13 3.35
CA VAL A 152 -6.34 -10.11 4.46
C VAL A 152 -7.66 -9.49 4.02
N ARG A 153 -8.74 -9.87 4.69
CA ARG A 153 -10.06 -9.23 4.57
C ARG A 153 -10.50 -8.73 5.94
N ILE A 154 -10.92 -7.48 6.00
CA ILE A 154 -11.48 -6.85 7.21
C ILE A 154 -12.96 -7.25 7.39
N HIS A 155 -13.37 -7.43 8.66
CA HIS A 155 -14.73 -7.82 9.07
C HIS A 155 -15.42 -6.76 9.92
#